data_68a0d352e31effdba6aca7af4e32c164
#
_entry.id   68a0d352e31effdba6aca7af4e32c164
#
_cell.length_a   1.000
_cell.length_b   1.000
_cell.length_c   1.000
_cell.angle_alpha   90.00
_cell.angle_beta   90.00
_cell.angle_gamma   90.00
#
_symmetry.space_group_name_H-M   'P 1'
#
loop_
_entity.id
_entity.type
_entity.pdbx_description
1 polymer ?
#
loop_
_entity_poly.entity_id
_entity_poly.type
_entity_poly.pdbx_seq_one_letter_code
_entity_poly.pdbx_strand_id
1 'polypeptide(L)'
;MKYRNLGKSGLKVSELSYGSWVTFSFQLDTALATEMLKIAYDSGVNFFDNAEAYASGEAEVIMGEALKTLGFTRDTYCVSSKAFWGGQLPTQRGLSAKHLTDACNAALQRLQVDYLDLFFCHRPDPETPIEETVRAMHALVIQGKIIYWGTSEWEAAQIEEAYQVAEKHYLTPPTMEQPEYN
;
A
#
# COMPACT_ATOMS: atom_id res chain seq x y z
N MET A 1 -14.12 -15.24 -9.72
CA MET A 1 -13.02 -14.24 -9.78
C MET A 1 -11.86 -14.81 -10.55
N LYS A 2 -11.16 -14.00 -11.35
CA LYS A 2 -9.87 -14.37 -11.95
C LYS A 2 -8.72 -13.79 -11.13
N TYR A 3 -7.57 -14.45 -11.17
CA TYR A 3 -6.37 -14.04 -10.44
C TYR A 3 -5.19 -13.91 -11.40
N ARG A 4 -4.31 -12.95 -11.11
CA ARG A 4 -3.07 -12.70 -11.87
C ARG A 4 -1.87 -12.61 -10.93
N ASN A 5 -0.71 -12.94 -11.44
CA ASN A 5 0.52 -12.66 -10.73
C ASN A 5 0.75 -11.14 -10.67
N LEU A 6 1.18 -10.65 -9.51
CA LEU A 6 1.60 -9.27 -9.33
C LEU A 6 2.95 -9.06 -10.02
N GLY A 7 2.94 -8.47 -11.20
CA GLY A 7 4.13 -8.32 -12.02
C GLY A 7 4.83 -9.66 -12.26
N LYS A 8 6.14 -9.72 -11.96
CA LYS A 8 6.95 -10.95 -12.05
C LYS A 8 7.01 -11.75 -10.75
N SER A 9 6.30 -11.31 -9.71
CA SER A 9 6.27 -12.00 -8.42
C SER A 9 5.41 -13.26 -8.47
N GLY A 10 5.55 -14.12 -7.46
CA GLY A 10 4.69 -15.30 -7.28
C GLY A 10 3.34 -15.00 -6.64
N LEU A 11 3.12 -13.76 -6.16
CA LEU A 11 1.87 -13.37 -5.50
C LEU A 11 0.72 -13.30 -6.49
N LYS A 12 -0.38 -14.00 -6.19
CA LYS A 12 -1.60 -13.96 -7.00
C LYS A 12 -2.64 -13.07 -6.34
N VAL A 13 -3.02 -12.00 -7.04
CA VAL A 13 -4.08 -11.08 -6.64
C VAL A 13 -5.29 -11.20 -7.59
N SER A 14 -6.48 -10.92 -7.07
CA SER A 14 -7.68 -10.85 -7.90
C SER A 14 -7.58 -9.71 -8.92
N GLU A 15 -8.15 -9.89 -10.11
CA GLU A 15 -8.18 -8.86 -11.16
C GLU A 15 -8.93 -7.59 -10.73
N LEU A 16 -9.85 -7.73 -9.78
CA LEU A 16 -10.54 -6.63 -9.12
C LEU A 16 -10.04 -6.52 -7.69
N SER A 17 -9.77 -5.31 -7.24
CA SER A 17 -9.49 -5.00 -5.83
C SER A 17 -10.65 -4.20 -5.23
N TYR A 18 -10.76 -4.22 -3.90
CA TYR A 18 -11.69 -3.37 -3.19
C TYR A 18 -10.92 -2.21 -2.55
N GLY A 19 -11.16 -1.00 -3.03
CA GLY A 19 -10.50 0.22 -2.57
C GLY A 19 -11.34 1.02 -1.59
N SER A 20 -10.69 1.69 -0.65
CA SER A 20 -11.33 2.51 0.38
C SER A 20 -11.38 4.01 0.06
N TRP A 21 -10.74 4.44 -1.04
CA TRP A 21 -10.75 5.85 -1.44
C TRP A 21 -12.17 6.35 -1.69
N VAL A 22 -12.49 7.56 -1.33
CA VAL A 22 -13.78 8.25 -1.43
C VAL A 22 -14.99 7.57 -0.79
N THR A 23 -14.90 6.33 -0.34
CA THR A 23 -16.04 5.61 0.25
C THR A 23 -15.97 5.55 1.78
N PHE A 24 -14.86 5.11 2.34
CA PHE A 24 -14.70 4.95 3.78
C PHE A 24 -14.65 6.31 4.48
N SER A 25 -15.31 6.43 5.63
CA SER A 25 -15.47 7.64 6.43
C SER A 25 -16.43 8.69 5.82
N PHE A 26 -16.52 8.81 4.49
CA PHE A 26 -17.39 9.79 3.85
C PHE A 26 -18.79 9.25 3.54
N GLN A 27 -18.88 7.99 3.10
CA GLN A 27 -20.12 7.35 2.67
C GLN A 27 -20.44 6.10 3.50
N LEU A 28 -19.41 5.42 4.02
CA LEU A 28 -19.54 4.18 4.76
C LEU A 28 -19.00 4.35 6.18
N ASP A 29 -19.80 4.00 7.15
CA ASP A 29 -19.34 3.73 8.51
C ASP A 29 -18.68 2.34 8.59
N THR A 30 -18.12 2.00 9.76
CA THR A 30 -17.44 0.72 9.96
C THR A 30 -18.38 -0.49 9.75
N ALA A 31 -19.67 -0.38 10.10
CA ALA A 31 -20.62 -1.47 9.95
C ALA A 31 -20.88 -1.80 8.48
N LEU A 32 -21.18 -0.78 7.68
CA LEU A 32 -21.43 -0.94 6.25
C LEU A 32 -20.13 -1.30 5.49
N ALA A 33 -18.99 -0.72 5.88
CA ALA A 33 -17.68 -1.11 5.34
C ALA A 33 -17.37 -2.59 5.59
N THR A 34 -17.71 -3.11 6.78
CA THR A 34 -17.55 -4.53 7.13
C THR A 34 -18.41 -5.43 6.22
N GLU A 35 -19.67 -5.05 6.00
CA GLU A 35 -20.56 -5.78 5.09
C GLU A 35 -20.03 -5.80 3.66
N MET A 36 -19.60 -4.64 3.14
CA MET A 36 -19.06 -4.54 1.79
C MET A 36 -17.75 -5.31 1.60
N LEU A 37 -16.84 -5.27 2.59
CA LEU A 37 -15.61 -6.08 2.56
C LEU A 37 -15.93 -7.58 2.55
N LYS A 38 -16.93 -8.01 3.35
CA LYS A 38 -17.38 -9.40 3.37
C LYS A 38 -17.90 -9.84 2.01
N ILE A 39 -18.76 -9.03 1.38
CA ILE A 39 -19.32 -9.32 0.05
C ILE A 39 -18.20 -9.41 -0.99
N ALA A 40 -17.23 -8.49 -0.96
CA ALA A 40 -16.08 -8.52 -1.86
C ALA A 40 -15.26 -9.80 -1.68
N TYR A 41 -14.91 -10.14 -0.44
CA TYR A 41 -14.15 -11.35 -0.12
C TYR A 41 -14.89 -12.63 -0.54
N ASP A 42 -16.17 -12.76 -0.20
CA ASP A 42 -17.00 -13.91 -0.58
C ASP A 42 -17.16 -14.05 -2.11
N SER A 43 -17.01 -12.93 -2.84
CA SER A 43 -16.98 -12.89 -4.31
C SER A 43 -15.61 -13.24 -4.91
N GLY A 44 -14.61 -13.51 -4.06
CA GLY A 44 -13.25 -13.90 -4.43
C GLY A 44 -12.28 -12.74 -4.60
N VAL A 45 -12.61 -11.52 -4.15
CA VAL A 45 -11.63 -10.43 -4.06
C VAL A 45 -10.68 -10.75 -2.91
N ASN A 46 -9.39 -10.77 -3.20
CA ASN A 46 -8.34 -11.00 -2.19
C ASN A 46 -7.37 -9.83 -2.05
N PHE A 47 -7.68 -8.66 -2.61
CA PHE A 47 -6.84 -7.48 -2.52
C PHE A 47 -7.66 -6.27 -2.07
N PHE A 48 -7.30 -5.71 -0.91
CA PHE A 48 -7.91 -4.54 -0.27
C PHE A 48 -6.93 -3.38 -0.29
N ASP A 49 -7.29 -2.29 -0.96
CA ASP A 49 -6.40 -1.15 -1.21
C ASP A 49 -6.75 0.06 -0.34
N ASN A 50 -5.71 0.65 0.26
CA ASN A 50 -5.81 1.82 1.13
C ASN A 50 -4.64 2.78 0.92
N ALA A 51 -4.64 3.91 1.64
CA ALA A 51 -3.54 4.86 1.73
C ALA A 51 -3.66 5.74 2.98
N GLU A 52 -2.53 6.22 3.51
CA GLU A 52 -2.50 7.14 4.65
C GLU A 52 -3.31 8.42 4.42
N ALA A 53 -3.38 8.89 3.16
CA ALA A 53 -4.10 10.09 2.78
C ALA A 53 -5.63 9.93 2.77
N TYR A 54 -6.13 8.69 2.68
CA TYR A 54 -7.57 8.46 2.54
C TYR A 54 -8.30 8.79 3.85
N ALA A 55 -9.13 9.83 3.81
CA ALA A 55 -9.78 10.40 4.99
C ALA A 55 -8.79 10.66 6.15
N SER A 56 -7.56 11.10 5.83
CA SER A 56 -6.50 11.39 6.82
C SER A 56 -6.16 10.19 7.73
N GLY A 57 -6.17 8.99 7.16
CA GLY A 57 -5.89 7.73 7.86
C GLY A 57 -7.13 7.01 8.42
N GLU A 58 -8.28 7.67 8.47
CA GLU A 58 -9.51 7.06 8.98
C GLU A 58 -9.98 5.87 8.13
N ALA A 59 -9.74 5.91 6.81
CA ALA A 59 -10.05 4.79 5.94
C ALA A 59 -9.26 3.51 6.31
N GLU A 60 -8.02 3.65 6.78
CA GLU A 60 -7.23 2.52 7.28
C GLU A 60 -7.78 2.00 8.62
N VAL A 61 -8.21 2.89 9.52
CA VAL A 61 -8.84 2.52 10.81
C VAL A 61 -10.10 1.71 10.54
N ILE A 62 -11.00 2.19 9.70
CA ILE A 62 -12.26 1.51 9.35
C ILE A 62 -11.96 0.14 8.72
N MET A 63 -11.00 0.06 7.79
CA MET A 63 -10.63 -1.22 7.17
C MET A 63 -10.04 -2.20 8.20
N GLY A 64 -9.18 -1.73 9.10
CA GLY A 64 -8.60 -2.54 10.16
C GLY A 64 -9.66 -3.11 11.11
N GLU A 65 -10.62 -2.29 11.54
CA GLU A 65 -11.75 -2.73 12.38
C GLU A 65 -12.64 -3.75 11.66
N ALA A 66 -12.91 -3.52 10.37
CA ALA A 66 -13.70 -4.42 9.55
C ALA A 66 -13.00 -5.78 9.35
N LEU A 67 -11.71 -5.80 9.00
CA LEU A 67 -10.93 -7.02 8.83
C LEU A 67 -10.86 -7.82 10.14
N LYS A 68 -10.63 -7.14 11.26
CA LYS A 68 -10.64 -7.77 12.60
C LYS A 68 -12.00 -8.38 12.95
N THR A 69 -13.09 -7.66 12.69
CA THR A 69 -14.45 -8.11 12.94
C THR A 69 -14.80 -9.33 12.11
N LEU A 70 -14.37 -9.36 10.84
CA LEU A 70 -14.62 -10.47 9.92
C LEU A 70 -13.77 -11.71 10.25
N GLY A 71 -12.61 -11.52 10.89
CA GLY A 71 -11.74 -12.62 11.29
C GLY A 71 -11.22 -13.47 10.12
N PHE A 72 -11.03 -12.87 8.95
CA PHE A 72 -10.45 -13.58 7.82
C PHE A 72 -9.05 -14.07 8.16
N THR A 73 -8.71 -15.28 7.71
CA THR A 73 -7.37 -15.82 7.88
C THR A 73 -6.36 -14.95 7.12
N ARG A 74 -5.33 -14.45 7.81
CA ARG A 74 -4.41 -13.41 7.29
C ARG A 74 -3.73 -13.80 5.98
N ASP A 75 -3.48 -15.06 5.73
CA ASP A 75 -2.86 -15.59 4.51
C ASP A 75 -3.81 -15.73 3.32
N THR A 76 -5.09 -15.36 3.47
CA THR A 76 -6.10 -15.47 2.41
C THR A 76 -6.34 -14.16 1.66
N TYR A 77 -5.78 -13.04 2.12
CA TYR A 77 -5.96 -11.74 1.50
C TYR A 77 -4.68 -10.91 1.52
N CYS A 78 -4.61 -9.94 0.62
CA CYS A 78 -3.59 -8.90 0.57
C CYS A 78 -4.19 -7.57 1.02
N VAL A 79 -3.46 -6.81 1.83
CA VAL A 79 -3.80 -5.45 2.20
C VAL A 79 -2.67 -4.51 1.82
N SER A 80 -3.01 -3.35 1.29
CA SER A 80 -2.03 -2.32 0.92
C SER A 80 -2.24 -1.02 1.68
N SER A 81 -1.18 -0.23 1.72
CA SER A 81 -1.23 1.20 2.00
C SER A 81 -0.22 1.95 1.13
N LYS A 82 -0.24 3.28 1.21
CA LYS A 82 0.57 4.18 0.40
C LYS A 82 1.02 5.37 1.23
N ALA A 83 2.24 5.86 1.01
CA ALA A 83 2.79 7.03 1.67
C ALA A 83 3.12 8.14 0.68
N PHE A 84 2.73 9.36 1.01
CA PHE A 84 3.13 10.64 0.42
C PHE A 84 2.51 11.83 1.17
N TRP A 85 1.22 11.77 1.56
CA TRP A 85 0.44 12.87 2.15
C TRP A 85 -0.05 12.50 3.55
N GLY A 86 0.85 12.22 4.48
CA GLY A 86 0.50 11.80 5.84
C GLY A 86 0.03 12.91 6.76
N GLY A 87 0.32 14.18 6.45
CA GLY A 87 -0.07 15.31 7.28
C GLY A 87 0.31 16.67 6.72
N GLN A 88 0.35 17.69 7.59
CA GLN A 88 0.62 19.07 7.20
C GLN A 88 2.04 19.54 7.54
N LEU A 89 2.77 18.80 8.37
CA LEU A 89 4.13 19.16 8.76
C LEU A 89 5.15 18.65 7.72
N PRO A 90 6.31 19.32 7.59
CA PRO A 90 7.31 18.98 6.57
C PRO A 90 7.78 17.50 6.61
N THR A 91 7.89 16.92 7.80
CA THR A 91 8.32 15.52 7.99
C THR A 91 7.21 14.49 7.77
N GLN A 92 5.99 14.94 7.48
CA GLN A 92 4.81 14.09 7.26
C GLN A 92 4.41 14.01 5.77
N ARG A 93 5.32 14.42 4.87
CA ARG A 93 5.05 14.46 3.42
C ARG A 93 6.26 13.97 2.64
N GLY A 94 6.00 13.57 1.38
CA GLY A 94 7.02 13.12 0.46
C GLY A 94 7.48 11.68 0.71
N LEU A 95 8.65 11.33 0.21
CA LEU A 95 9.18 9.97 0.24
C LEU A 95 10.52 9.84 0.99
N SER A 96 10.81 10.77 1.90
CA SER A 96 11.99 10.65 2.75
C SER A 96 11.97 9.35 3.54
N ALA A 97 13.13 8.80 3.85
CA ALA A 97 13.25 7.57 4.65
C ALA A 97 12.52 7.68 5.99
N LYS A 98 12.54 8.89 6.59
CA LYS A 98 11.78 9.15 7.82
C LYS A 98 10.29 8.99 7.59
N HIS A 99 9.72 9.69 6.60
CA HIS A 99 8.28 9.66 6.36
C HIS A 99 7.80 8.25 5.96
N LEU A 100 8.51 7.58 5.06
CA LEU A 100 8.18 6.20 4.67
C LEU A 100 8.14 5.25 5.86
N THR A 101 9.12 5.38 6.79
CA THR A 101 9.17 4.54 7.99
C THR A 101 8.00 4.84 8.94
N ASP A 102 7.72 6.12 9.20
CA ASP A 102 6.65 6.54 10.10
C ASP A 102 5.27 6.19 9.51
N ALA A 103 5.06 6.46 8.22
CA ALA A 103 3.83 6.13 7.50
C ALA A 103 3.52 4.61 7.51
N CYS A 104 4.54 3.79 7.23
CA CYS A 104 4.39 2.34 7.30
C CYS A 104 3.99 1.87 8.71
N ASN A 105 4.69 2.34 9.75
CA ASN A 105 4.35 1.98 11.12
C ASN A 105 2.94 2.43 11.52
N ALA A 106 2.55 3.63 11.12
CA ALA A 106 1.21 4.15 11.39
C ALA A 106 0.13 3.36 10.64
N ALA A 107 0.38 2.99 9.38
CA ALA A 107 -0.53 2.15 8.59
C ALA A 107 -0.75 0.77 9.22
N LEU A 108 0.34 0.12 9.69
CA LEU A 108 0.24 -1.17 10.40
C LEU A 108 -0.65 -1.07 11.65
N GLN A 109 -0.50 0.03 12.41
CA GLN A 109 -1.32 0.27 13.61
C GLN A 109 -2.80 0.51 13.26
N ARG A 110 -3.09 1.37 12.26
CA ARG A 110 -4.46 1.70 11.85
C ARG A 110 -5.16 0.52 11.23
N LEU A 111 -4.48 -0.24 10.36
CA LEU A 111 -5.00 -1.45 9.72
C LEU A 111 -5.04 -2.67 10.67
N GLN A 112 -4.41 -2.59 11.84
CA GLN A 112 -4.32 -3.66 12.85
C GLN A 112 -3.73 -4.96 12.27
N VAL A 113 -2.68 -4.85 11.45
CA VAL A 113 -1.96 -5.96 10.84
C VAL A 113 -0.48 -5.92 11.18
N ASP A 114 0.18 -7.09 11.19
CA ASP A 114 1.61 -7.20 11.51
C ASP A 114 2.50 -6.81 10.32
N TYR A 115 2.00 -6.95 9.09
CA TYR A 115 2.69 -6.58 7.86
C TYR A 115 1.70 -6.16 6.77
N LEU A 116 2.16 -5.30 5.85
CA LEU A 116 1.47 -4.99 4.61
C LEU A 116 1.94 -5.93 3.50
N ASP A 117 1.04 -6.45 2.70
CA ASP A 117 1.41 -7.21 1.50
C ASP A 117 2.03 -6.29 0.45
N LEU A 118 1.43 -5.12 0.26
CA LEU A 118 1.86 -4.12 -0.72
C LEU A 118 1.99 -2.74 -0.06
N PHE A 119 3.10 -2.05 -0.30
CA PHE A 119 3.27 -0.66 0.13
C PHE A 119 3.75 0.20 -1.03
N PHE A 120 3.06 1.32 -1.26
CA PHE A 120 3.30 2.15 -2.44
C PHE A 120 3.89 3.52 -2.08
N CYS A 121 4.83 3.98 -2.91
CA CYS A 121 5.14 5.40 -3.06
C CYS A 121 3.99 6.04 -3.83
N HIS A 122 3.09 6.77 -3.14
CA HIS A 122 1.81 7.21 -3.68
C HIS A 122 1.94 8.21 -4.85
N ARG A 123 3.04 8.96 -4.88
CA ARG A 123 3.44 9.86 -5.99
C ARG A 123 4.96 9.95 -6.06
N PRO A 124 5.52 10.38 -7.20
CA PRO A 124 6.93 10.71 -7.27
C PRO A 124 7.23 11.95 -6.40
N ASP A 125 8.39 11.94 -5.76
CA ASP A 125 8.85 13.06 -4.93
C ASP A 125 10.10 13.71 -5.54
N PRO A 126 9.99 14.89 -6.16
CA PRO A 126 11.13 15.56 -6.76
C PRO A 126 12.12 16.13 -5.73
N GLU A 127 11.73 16.20 -4.45
CA GLU A 127 12.59 16.74 -3.38
C GLU A 127 13.37 15.62 -2.67
N THR A 128 13.06 14.35 -2.92
CA THR A 128 13.74 13.19 -2.32
C THR A 128 14.50 12.41 -3.39
N PRO A 129 15.82 12.17 -3.23
CA PRO A 129 16.56 11.31 -4.15
C PRO A 129 15.93 9.91 -4.23
N ILE A 130 15.76 9.38 -5.43
CA ILE A 130 15.18 8.03 -5.64
C ILE A 130 15.98 6.96 -4.88
N GLU A 131 17.31 7.11 -4.77
CA GLU A 131 18.14 6.20 -3.98
C GLU A 131 17.70 6.14 -2.50
N GLU A 132 17.36 7.27 -1.88
CA GLU A 132 16.88 7.29 -0.49
C GLU A 132 15.57 6.52 -0.35
N THR A 133 14.63 6.76 -1.26
CA THR A 133 13.34 6.06 -1.32
C THR A 133 13.53 4.55 -1.48
N VAL A 134 14.35 4.10 -2.44
CA VAL A 134 14.62 2.66 -2.67
C VAL A 134 15.25 2.00 -1.45
N ARG A 135 16.21 2.67 -0.78
CA ARG A 135 16.85 2.17 0.44
C ARG A 135 15.85 2.05 1.59
N ALA A 136 14.97 3.02 1.76
CA ALA A 136 13.95 3.01 2.80
C ALA A 136 12.94 1.87 2.58
N MET A 137 12.44 1.70 1.35
CA MET A 137 11.53 0.61 1.00
C MET A 137 12.19 -0.76 1.17
N HIS A 138 13.44 -0.93 0.72
CA HIS A 138 14.21 -2.15 0.97
C HIS A 138 14.34 -2.45 2.47
N ALA A 139 14.64 -1.43 3.30
CA ALA A 139 14.75 -1.62 4.74
C ALA A 139 13.44 -2.09 5.38
N LEU A 140 12.29 -1.59 4.92
CA LEU A 140 10.97 -2.05 5.37
C LEU A 140 10.69 -3.51 4.97
N VAL A 141 11.13 -3.93 3.78
CA VAL A 141 11.06 -5.34 3.34
C VAL A 141 11.91 -6.22 4.25
N ILE A 142 13.17 -5.85 4.51
CA ILE A 142 14.08 -6.62 5.38
C ILE A 142 13.58 -6.71 6.81
N GLN A 143 12.88 -5.67 7.30
CA GLN A 143 12.24 -5.67 8.61
C GLN A 143 10.96 -6.54 8.65
N GLY A 144 10.50 -7.07 7.53
CA GLY A 144 9.25 -7.85 7.44
C GLY A 144 7.97 -7.02 7.63
N LYS A 145 8.06 -5.70 7.56
CA LYS A 145 6.89 -4.80 7.67
C LYS A 145 6.08 -4.73 6.40
N ILE A 146 6.72 -4.92 5.27
CA ILE A 146 6.08 -5.00 3.95
C ILE A 146 6.65 -6.20 3.19
N ILE A 147 5.85 -6.82 2.31
CA ILE A 147 6.32 -7.93 1.48
C ILE A 147 6.79 -7.45 0.11
N TYR A 148 5.98 -6.62 -0.53
CA TYR A 148 6.30 -6.00 -1.83
C TYR A 148 6.11 -4.50 -1.76
N TRP A 149 6.90 -3.76 -2.53
CA TRP A 149 6.69 -2.34 -2.68
C TRP A 149 6.58 -1.93 -4.15
N GLY A 150 5.94 -0.82 -4.38
CA GLY A 150 5.74 -0.29 -5.73
C GLY A 150 5.55 1.22 -5.73
N THR A 151 5.20 1.70 -6.89
CA THR A 151 5.03 3.12 -7.19
C THR A 151 3.61 3.40 -7.68
N SER A 152 3.20 4.66 -7.70
CA SER A 152 1.92 5.11 -8.23
C SER A 152 2.10 6.43 -8.95
N GLU A 153 1.66 6.48 -10.22
CA GLU A 153 1.78 7.65 -11.10
C GLU A 153 3.24 8.10 -11.32
N TRP A 154 4.20 7.16 -11.27
CA TRP A 154 5.58 7.45 -11.60
C TRP A 154 5.81 7.37 -13.12
N GLU A 155 6.65 8.24 -13.64
CA GLU A 155 7.09 8.14 -15.01
C GLU A 155 8.03 6.94 -15.24
N ALA A 156 8.02 6.39 -16.43
CA ALA A 156 8.85 5.23 -16.78
C ALA A 156 10.34 5.45 -16.45
N ALA A 157 10.86 6.67 -16.68
CA ALA A 157 12.26 7.02 -16.37
C ALA A 157 12.56 6.96 -14.87
N GLN A 158 11.62 7.36 -14.01
CA GLN A 158 11.78 7.31 -12.55
C GLN A 158 11.74 5.85 -12.04
N ILE A 159 10.86 5.03 -12.62
CA ILE A 159 10.78 3.60 -12.31
C ILE A 159 12.08 2.91 -12.74
N GLU A 160 12.60 3.23 -13.94
CA GLU A 160 13.87 2.68 -14.43
C GLU A 160 15.04 3.07 -13.51
N GLU A 161 15.12 4.34 -13.08
CA GLU A 161 16.12 4.79 -12.12
C GLU A 161 16.03 4.00 -10.80
N ALA A 162 14.82 3.76 -10.28
CA ALA A 162 14.63 2.95 -9.07
C ALA A 162 15.16 1.50 -9.26
N TYR A 163 14.95 0.91 -10.44
CA TYR A 163 15.52 -0.41 -10.78
C TYR A 163 17.05 -0.35 -10.85
N GLN A 164 17.64 0.65 -11.51
CA GLN A 164 19.10 0.80 -11.61
C GLN A 164 19.75 0.98 -10.23
N VAL A 165 19.14 1.76 -9.35
CA VAL A 165 19.58 1.92 -7.96
C VAL A 165 19.50 0.59 -7.22
N ALA A 166 18.40 -0.13 -7.35
CA ALA A 166 18.22 -1.42 -6.68
C ALA A 166 19.27 -2.44 -7.16
N GLU A 167 19.50 -2.55 -8.45
CA GLU A 167 20.52 -3.44 -9.03
C GLU A 167 21.93 -3.08 -8.56
N LYS A 168 22.30 -1.80 -8.67
CA LYS A 168 23.64 -1.29 -8.28
C LYS A 168 23.99 -1.58 -6.82
N HIS A 169 23.00 -1.53 -5.95
CA HIS A 169 23.19 -1.66 -4.50
C HIS A 169 22.64 -2.97 -3.91
N TYR A 170 22.25 -3.94 -4.75
CA TYR A 170 21.65 -5.22 -4.33
C TYR A 170 20.45 -5.06 -3.40
N LEU A 171 19.57 -4.10 -3.71
CA LEU A 171 18.36 -3.81 -2.98
C LEU A 171 17.14 -4.46 -3.64
N THR A 172 16.02 -4.53 -2.93
CA THR A 172 14.75 -4.99 -3.50
C THR A 172 14.19 -3.92 -4.45
N PRO A 173 13.97 -4.22 -5.75
CA PRO A 173 13.37 -3.28 -6.68
C PRO A 173 11.86 -3.16 -6.46
N PRO A 174 11.20 -2.12 -7.03
CA PRO A 174 9.75 -2.05 -7.06
C PRO A 174 9.16 -3.22 -7.85
N THR A 175 8.01 -3.72 -7.42
CA THR A 175 7.36 -4.91 -8.01
C THR A 175 6.19 -4.52 -8.91
N MET A 176 5.53 -3.39 -8.63
CA MET A 176 4.31 -2.94 -9.31
C MET A 176 4.23 -1.43 -9.42
N GLU A 177 3.45 -0.99 -10.38
CA GLU A 177 3.00 0.39 -10.56
C GLU A 177 1.47 0.44 -10.49
N GLN A 178 0.91 1.48 -9.86
CA GLN A 178 -0.54 1.71 -9.81
C GLN A 178 -0.86 3.05 -10.50
N PRO A 179 -1.00 3.08 -11.82
CA PRO A 179 -1.36 4.27 -12.59
C PRO A 179 -2.87 4.36 -12.80
N GLU A 180 -3.34 5.54 -13.20
CA GLU A 180 -4.63 5.65 -13.86
C GLU A 180 -4.60 4.89 -15.20
N TYR A 181 -5.63 4.12 -15.49
CA TYR A 181 -5.74 3.35 -16.74
C TYR A 181 -7.02 3.72 -17.48
N ASN A 182 -6.87 4.25 -18.69
CA ASN A 182 -7.94 4.68 -19.58
C ASN A 182 -7.96 3.84 -20.87
#